data_73b39a763c7b54291f32bbaf93b52539
#
_entry.id   73b39a763c7b54291f32bbaf93b52539
#
_cell.length_a   1.000
_cell.length_b   1.000
_cell.length_c   1.000
_cell.angle_alpha   90.00
_cell.angle_beta   90.00
_cell.angle_gamma   90.00
#
_symmetry.space_group_name_H-M   'P 1'
#
loop_
_entity.id
_entity.type
_entity.pdbx_description
1 polymer ?
#
loop_
_entity_poly.entity_id
_entity_poly.type
_entity_poly.pdbx_seq_one_letter_code
_entity_poly.pdbx_strand_id
1 'polypeptide(L)'
;MILETKKRNKNEESIPNKTTSNLNLKIKKMSKNIILSNQEIEHTIKRIAYQIYETFVEEDEIVIAGITANGFIFAQKITEALKNISPLKVSLCEVKMNKQNPELPIHTSLTKEQYTNKGLVLVDDVLNSGTTLIYAVRHFLDVPLKKFKTAVLVNRNHKKYPVKADFKGISLSTSSLEHVQVVFDEKGDSYAYLS
;
A
#
# COMPACT_ATOMS: atom_id res chain seq x y z
N MET A 1 -61.85 22.39 35.99
CA MET A 1 -60.63 22.13 36.75
C MET A 1 -59.79 21.15 35.91
N ILE A 2 -58.93 21.70 35.08
CA ILE A 2 -58.18 20.98 34.03
C ILE A 2 -56.71 21.01 34.45
N LEU A 3 -56.12 19.86 34.64
CA LEU A 3 -54.67 19.68 34.95
C LEU A 3 -53.88 19.50 33.66
N GLU A 4 -53.06 20.49 33.35
CA GLU A 4 -52.06 20.39 32.28
C GLU A 4 -50.84 19.61 32.77
N THR A 5 -50.51 18.52 32.04
CA THR A 5 -49.28 17.78 32.23
C THR A 5 -48.23 18.26 31.22
N LYS A 6 -47.18 18.94 31.73
CA LYS A 6 -45.98 19.33 30.98
C LYS A 6 -45.18 18.08 30.58
N LYS A 7 -45.02 17.85 29.27
CA LYS A 7 -43.99 16.94 28.68
C LYS A 7 -42.63 17.62 28.73
N ARG A 8 -41.68 17.01 29.43
CA ARG A 8 -40.24 17.35 29.34
C ARG A 8 -39.62 16.62 28.15
N ASN A 9 -39.19 17.37 27.15
CA ASN A 9 -38.24 16.87 26.12
C ASN A 9 -36.85 16.79 26.76
N LYS A 10 -36.27 15.59 26.78
CA LYS A 10 -34.82 15.36 26.95
C LYS A 10 -34.27 14.87 25.65
N ASN A 11 -33.72 15.78 24.84
CA ASN A 11 -32.75 15.44 23.82
C ASN A 11 -31.37 15.72 24.43
N GLU A 12 -30.73 14.72 24.97
CA GLU A 12 -29.30 14.72 25.23
C GLU A 12 -28.63 14.00 24.06
N GLU A 13 -28.17 14.77 23.07
CA GLU A 13 -27.18 14.30 22.09
C GLU A 13 -25.86 14.14 22.82
N SER A 14 -25.48 12.89 23.07
CA SER A 14 -24.18 12.54 23.61
C SER A 14 -23.10 12.67 22.51
N ILE A 15 -22.32 13.74 22.61
CA ILE A 15 -21.08 13.90 21.82
C ILE A 15 -20.12 12.77 22.21
N PRO A 16 -19.65 11.93 21.25
CA PRO A 16 -18.72 10.85 21.59
C PRO A 16 -17.39 11.45 22.06
N ASN A 17 -17.02 11.14 23.29
CA ASN A 17 -15.81 11.60 23.95
C ASN A 17 -14.58 11.05 23.18
N LYS A 18 -13.66 11.91 22.71
CA LYS A 18 -12.44 11.56 21.98
C LYS A 18 -11.61 10.48 22.69
N THR A 19 -11.69 10.41 24.01
CA THR A 19 -11.01 9.40 24.84
C THR A 19 -11.58 8.00 24.66
N THR A 20 -12.90 7.87 24.49
CA THR A 20 -13.59 6.57 24.30
C THR A 20 -13.33 6.01 22.90
N SER A 21 -13.25 6.88 21.88
CA SER A 21 -12.91 6.45 20.51
C SER A 21 -11.48 5.93 20.41
N ASN A 22 -10.52 6.58 21.08
CA ASN A 22 -9.13 6.14 21.13
C ASN A 22 -8.94 4.83 21.89
N LEU A 23 -9.68 4.63 22.97
CA LEU A 23 -9.67 3.38 23.74
C LEU A 23 -10.24 2.21 22.92
N ASN A 24 -11.36 2.42 22.23
CA ASN A 24 -11.97 1.40 21.35
C ASN A 24 -11.06 1.04 20.17
N LEU A 25 -10.36 2.02 19.58
CA LEU A 25 -9.35 1.75 18.54
C LEU A 25 -8.19 0.92 19.09
N LYS A 26 -7.71 1.24 20.29
CA LYS A 26 -6.62 0.52 20.95
C LYS A 26 -7.00 -0.92 21.31
N ILE A 27 -8.23 -1.12 21.80
CA ILE A 27 -8.78 -2.45 22.10
C ILE A 27 -8.96 -3.27 20.81
N LYS A 28 -9.47 -2.67 19.73
CA LYS A 28 -9.63 -3.32 18.43
C LYS A 28 -8.28 -3.69 17.78
N LYS A 29 -7.23 -2.93 18.06
CA LYS A 29 -5.85 -3.21 17.62
C LYS A 29 -5.21 -4.35 18.43
N MET A 30 -5.49 -4.46 19.72
CA MET A 30 -4.97 -5.52 20.62
C MET A 30 -5.53 -6.93 20.32
N SER A 31 -6.67 -7.03 19.61
CA SER A 31 -7.24 -8.33 19.19
C SER A 31 -6.71 -8.82 17.83
N LYS A 32 -5.87 -8.03 17.13
CA LYS A 32 -5.30 -8.39 15.84
C LYS A 32 -3.88 -8.92 16.01
N ASN A 33 -3.54 -9.98 15.28
CA ASN A 33 -2.17 -10.48 15.22
C ASN A 33 -1.32 -9.54 14.36
N ILE A 34 -0.72 -8.53 15.00
CA ILE A 34 0.13 -7.52 14.34
C ILE A 34 1.44 -8.19 13.89
N ILE A 35 1.74 -8.08 12.60
CA ILE A 35 2.97 -8.61 11.98
C ILE A 35 3.97 -7.51 11.61
N LEU A 36 3.51 -6.27 11.47
CA LEU A 36 4.34 -5.07 11.33
C LEU A 36 3.68 -3.91 12.08
N SER A 37 4.42 -3.32 12.98
CA SER A 37 4.10 -2.04 13.64
C SER A 37 4.39 -0.86 12.71
N ASN A 38 3.93 0.34 13.08
CA ASN A 38 4.24 1.55 12.32
C ASN A 38 5.75 1.78 12.17
N GLN A 39 6.51 1.63 13.24
CA GLN A 39 7.96 1.81 13.22
C GLN A 39 8.64 0.82 12.26
N GLU A 40 8.23 -0.44 12.25
CA GLU A 40 8.77 -1.45 11.35
C GLU A 40 8.41 -1.17 9.89
N ILE A 41 7.21 -0.63 9.61
CA ILE A 41 6.81 -0.19 8.27
C ILE A 41 7.70 0.96 7.80
N GLU A 42 7.91 1.99 8.62
CA GLU A 42 8.76 3.13 8.27
C GLU A 42 10.22 2.72 8.03
N HIS A 43 10.79 1.84 8.86
CA HIS A 43 12.12 1.28 8.65
C HIS A 43 12.19 0.46 7.35
N THR A 44 11.13 -0.30 7.04
CA THR A 44 11.04 -1.09 5.83
C THR A 44 10.97 -0.22 4.59
N ILE A 45 10.17 0.85 4.61
CA ILE A 45 10.07 1.83 3.52
C ILE A 45 11.45 2.44 3.23
N LYS A 46 12.14 2.90 4.28
CA LYS A 46 13.47 3.48 4.15
C LYS A 46 14.48 2.49 3.56
N ARG A 47 14.48 1.24 4.03
CA ARG A 47 15.35 0.18 3.51
C ARG A 47 15.06 -0.12 2.04
N ILE A 48 13.79 -0.24 1.66
CA ILE A 48 13.39 -0.47 0.26
C ILE A 48 13.79 0.73 -0.61
N ALA A 49 13.65 1.96 -0.13
CA ALA A 49 14.09 3.15 -0.87
C ALA A 49 15.61 3.12 -1.14
N TYR A 50 16.44 2.76 -0.16
CA TYR A 50 17.89 2.58 -0.39
C TYR A 50 18.19 1.48 -1.41
N GLN A 51 17.51 0.33 -1.36
CA GLN A 51 17.68 -0.76 -2.32
C GLN A 51 17.27 -0.34 -3.74
N ILE A 52 16.21 0.46 -3.88
CA ILE A 52 15.79 1.03 -5.15
C ILE A 52 16.86 1.99 -5.65
N TYR A 53 17.34 2.93 -4.82
CA TYR A 53 18.37 3.88 -5.19
C TYR A 53 19.65 3.18 -5.66
N GLU A 54 20.13 2.20 -4.93
CA GLU A 54 21.29 1.39 -5.30
C GLU A 54 21.11 0.69 -6.66
N THR A 55 19.89 0.16 -6.91
CA THR A 55 19.57 -0.55 -8.17
C THR A 55 19.52 0.40 -9.37
N PHE A 56 19.15 1.66 -9.16
CA PHE A 56 18.94 2.67 -10.19
C PHE A 56 19.94 3.84 -10.08
N VAL A 57 21.08 3.63 -9.45
CA VAL A 57 22.09 4.69 -9.19
C VAL A 57 22.62 5.35 -10.46
N GLU A 58 22.60 4.65 -11.60
CA GLU A 58 23.05 5.15 -12.92
C GLU A 58 21.94 5.85 -13.70
N GLU A 59 20.71 5.92 -13.16
CA GLU A 59 19.58 6.58 -13.81
C GLU A 59 19.37 8.00 -13.26
N ASP A 60 19.00 8.94 -14.12
CA ASP A 60 18.63 10.30 -13.70
C ASP A 60 17.19 10.36 -13.20
N GLU A 61 16.32 9.49 -13.76
CA GLU A 61 14.90 9.45 -13.45
C GLU A 61 14.34 8.02 -13.47
N ILE A 62 13.37 7.79 -12.57
CA ILE A 62 12.63 6.53 -12.51
C ILE A 62 11.13 6.80 -12.31
N VAL A 63 10.32 5.79 -12.61
CA VAL A 63 8.90 5.77 -12.32
C VAL A 63 8.62 4.81 -11.17
N ILE A 64 7.91 5.28 -10.15
CA ILE A 64 7.35 4.44 -9.10
C ILE A 64 5.86 4.29 -9.38
N ALA A 65 5.42 3.09 -9.75
CA ALA A 65 4.06 2.79 -10.16
C ALA A 65 3.35 2.00 -9.06
N GLY A 66 2.43 2.64 -8.33
CA GLY A 66 1.68 2.02 -7.23
C GLY A 66 0.32 1.50 -7.67
N ILE A 67 0.02 0.22 -7.35
CA ILE A 67 -1.29 -0.37 -7.63
C ILE A 67 -2.32 0.18 -6.64
N THR A 68 -3.48 0.55 -7.16
CA THR A 68 -4.59 1.24 -6.45
C THR A 68 -4.81 0.77 -5.01
N ALA A 69 -5.27 1.69 -4.18
CA ALA A 69 -5.44 1.61 -2.73
C ALA A 69 -4.07 1.56 -2.01
N ASN A 70 -3.85 0.59 -1.17
CA ASN A 70 -2.66 0.51 -0.31
C ASN A 70 -1.34 0.46 -1.08
N GLY A 71 -1.30 -0.18 -2.26
CA GLY A 71 -0.11 -0.21 -3.12
C GLY A 71 0.30 1.19 -3.58
N PHE A 72 -0.67 2.07 -3.89
CA PHE A 72 -0.39 3.45 -4.25
C PHE A 72 0.09 4.28 -3.05
N ILE A 73 -0.53 4.11 -1.86
CA ILE A 73 -0.06 4.78 -0.64
C ILE A 73 1.38 4.34 -0.30
N PHE A 74 1.67 3.05 -0.44
CA PHE A 74 3.02 2.53 -0.23
C PHE A 74 4.02 3.11 -1.24
N ALA A 75 3.63 3.24 -2.51
CA ALA A 75 4.43 3.88 -3.54
C ALA A 75 4.70 5.37 -3.25
N GLN A 76 3.71 6.11 -2.73
CA GLN A 76 3.89 7.50 -2.28
C GLN A 76 4.95 7.60 -1.17
N LYS A 77 4.87 6.75 -0.15
CA LYS A 77 5.83 6.71 0.96
C LYS A 77 7.24 6.36 0.49
N ILE A 78 7.40 5.40 -0.43
CA ILE A 78 8.68 5.07 -1.06
C ILE A 78 9.21 6.26 -1.87
N THR A 79 8.35 6.94 -2.63
CA THR A 79 8.72 8.13 -3.42
C THR A 79 9.23 9.26 -2.52
N GLU A 80 8.56 9.51 -1.41
CA GLU A 80 9.00 10.49 -0.42
C GLU A 80 10.35 10.13 0.19
N ALA A 81 10.53 8.88 0.59
CA ALA A 81 11.79 8.39 1.12
C ALA A 81 12.94 8.52 0.10
N LEU A 82 12.71 8.19 -1.19
CA LEU A 82 13.68 8.34 -2.27
C LEU A 82 14.10 9.79 -2.47
N LYS A 83 13.16 10.74 -2.45
CA LYS A 83 13.45 12.18 -2.57
C LYS A 83 14.36 12.70 -1.46
N ASN A 84 14.28 12.09 -0.28
CA ASN A 84 15.10 12.49 0.89
C ASN A 84 16.51 11.89 0.89
N ILE A 85 16.73 10.77 0.15
CA ILE A 85 18.02 10.04 0.21
C ILE A 85 18.79 10.03 -1.11
N SER A 86 18.19 10.50 -2.22
CA SER A 86 18.79 10.38 -3.55
C SER A 86 18.53 11.60 -4.41
N PRO A 87 19.38 11.88 -5.43
CA PRO A 87 19.15 12.91 -6.44
C PRO A 87 18.17 12.49 -7.54
N LEU A 88 17.67 11.25 -7.53
CA LEU A 88 16.78 10.71 -8.55
C LEU A 88 15.52 11.55 -8.71
N LYS A 89 15.18 11.86 -9.95
CA LYS A 89 13.86 12.40 -10.29
C LYS A 89 12.86 11.25 -10.28
N VAL A 90 11.89 11.30 -9.39
CA VAL A 90 10.89 10.24 -9.23
C VAL A 90 9.55 10.72 -9.74
N SER A 91 9.04 10.07 -10.79
CA SER A 91 7.67 10.22 -11.27
C SER A 91 6.77 9.18 -10.62
N LEU A 92 5.72 9.64 -9.93
CA LEU A 92 4.75 8.74 -9.29
C LEU A 92 3.62 8.43 -10.29
N CYS A 93 3.29 7.14 -10.43
CA CYS A 93 2.22 6.66 -11.31
C CYS A 93 1.18 5.86 -10.50
N GLU A 94 -0.08 6.25 -10.57
CA GLU A 94 -1.17 5.43 -10.02
C GLU A 94 -1.60 4.40 -11.07
N VAL A 95 -1.72 3.13 -10.66
CA VAL A 95 -2.17 2.01 -11.50
C VAL A 95 -3.55 1.58 -11.05
N LYS A 96 -4.58 1.98 -11.79
CA LYS A 96 -5.98 1.62 -11.52
C LYS A 96 -6.34 0.32 -12.20
N MET A 97 -6.63 -0.71 -11.43
CA MET A 97 -7.06 -2.01 -11.93
C MET A 97 -8.10 -2.65 -11.01
N ASN A 98 -8.90 -3.53 -11.57
CA ASN A 98 -9.83 -4.35 -10.80
C ASN A 98 -9.09 -5.59 -10.27
N LYS A 99 -8.82 -5.65 -8.96
CA LYS A 99 -8.09 -6.77 -8.33
C LYS A 99 -8.92 -8.08 -8.32
N GLN A 100 -10.26 -8.01 -8.44
CA GLN A 100 -11.14 -9.19 -8.52
C GLN A 100 -11.29 -9.71 -9.95
N ASN A 101 -11.24 -8.82 -10.94
CA ASN A 101 -11.23 -9.17 -12.36
C ASN A 101 -10.06 -8.46 -13.07
N PRO A 102 -8.83 -9.00 -12.96
CA PRO A 102 -7.62 -8.35 -13.46
C PRO A 102 -7.48 -8.38 -14.99
N GLU A 103 -8.37 -9.08 -15.69
CA GLU A 103 -8.45 -9.08 -17.16
C GLU A 103 -9.04 -7.79 -17.72
N LEU A 104 -9.77 -7.03 -16.89
CA LEU A 104 -10.31 -5.73 -17.29
C LEU A 104 -9.16 -4.72 -17.55
N PRO A 105 -9.41 -3.70 -18.39
CA PRO A 105 -8.41 -2.70 -18.74
C PRO A 105 -7.77 -2.06 -17.50
N ILE A 106 -6.45 -1.91 -17.56
CA ILE A 106 -5.65 -1.20 -16.56
C ILE A 106 -5.44 0.23 -17.05
N HIS A 107 -5.67 1.20 -16.17
CA HIS A 107 -5.45 2.61 -16.43
C HIS A 107 -4.30 3.14 -15.55
N THR A 108 -3.43 3.92 -16.15
CA THR A 108 -2.31 4.55 -15.44
C THR A 108 -2.45 6.08 -15.46
N SER A 109 -2.01 6.75 -14.40
CA SER A 109 -2.01 8.21 -14.34
C SER A 109 -0.94 8.85 -15.24
N LEU A 110 0.05 8.07 -15.66
CA LEU A 110 1.04 8.46 -16.68
C LEU A 110 0.69 7.80 -18.02
N THR A 111 1.00 8.48 -19.13
CA THR A 111 0.89 7.91 -20.46
C THR A 111 2.05 6.96 -20.78
N LYS A 112 1.92 6.12 -21.82
CA LYS A 112 2.98 5.18 -22.23
C LYS A 112 4.28 5.90 -22.56
N GLU A 113 4.21 7.05 -23.19
CA GLU A 113 5.37 7.89 -23.55
C GLU A 113 6.14 8.36 -22.33
N GLN A 114 5.44 8.61 -21.22
CA GLN A 114 6.04 9.15 -20.00
C GLN A 114 6.86 8.12 -19.23
N TYR A 115 6.65 6.82 -19.45
CA TYR A 115 7.45 5.77 -18.82
C TYR A 115 8.26 4.90 -19.81
N THR A 116 8.07 5.07 -21.12
CA THR A 116 8.89 4.38 -22.15
C THR A 116 10.37 4.71 -21.99
N ASN A 117 11.21 3.68 -22.09
CA ASN A 117 12.68 3.76 -21.94
C ASN A 117 13.14 4.30 -20.59
N LYS A 118 12.34 4.21 -19.53
CA LYS A 118 12.72 4.56 -18.16
C LYS A 118 12.88 3.35 -17.26
N GLY A 119 13.55 3.54 -16.14
CA GLY A 119 13.51 2.61 -15.02
C GLY A 119 12.12 2.67 -14.36
N LEU A 120 11.53 1.53 -14.04
CA LEU A 120 10.22 1.44 -13.42
C LEU A 120 10.22 0.47 -12.24
N VAL A 121 9.61 0.87 -11.14
CA VAL A 121 9.32 0.00 -9.99
C VAL A 121 7.83 -0.09 -9.80
N LEU A 122 7.26 -1.29 -9.98
CA LEU A 122 5.86 -1.59 -9.72
C LEU A 122 5.68 -1.96 -8.24
N VAL A 123 4.77 -1.29 -7.57
CA VAL A 123 4.58 -1.37 -6.11
C VAL A 123 3.18 -1.87 -5.76
N ASP A 124 3.09 -2.86 -4.89
CA ASP A 124 1.84 -3.29 -4.22
C ASP A 124 2.08 -3.45 -2.72
N ASP A 125 1.03 -3.48 -1.92
CA ASP A 125 1.15 -3.68 -0.47
C ASP A 125 1.43 -5.14 -0.12
N VAL A 126 0.69 -6.09 -0.71
CA VAL A 126 0.78 -7.52 -0.39
C VAL A 126 0.87 -8.36 -1.66
N LEU A 127 1.97 -9.09 -1.83
CA LEU A 127 2.08 -10.16 -2.81
C LEU A 127 1.51 -11.45 -2.24
N ASN A 128 0.29 -11.78 -2.65
CA ASN A 128 -0.39 -13.03 -2.30
C ASN A 128 -0.29 -14.06 -3.46
N SER A 129 -1.35 -14.22 -4.24
CA SER A 129 -1.37 -15.14 -5.39
C SER A 129 -0.46 -14.71 -6.56
N GLY A 130 -0.08 -13.44 -6.61
CA GLY A 130 0.65 -12.83 -7.71
C GLY A 130 -0.23 -12.41 -8.89
N THR A 131 -1.55 -12.66 -8.85
CA THR A 131 -2.48 -12.31 -9.92
C THR A 131 -2.43 -10.82 -10.25
N THR A 132 -2.64 -9.95 -9.27
CA THR A 132 -2.59 -8.49 -9.45
C THR A 132 -1.28 -8.04 -10.05
N LEU A 133 -0.17 -8.54 -9.49
CA LEU A 133 1.17 -8.12 -9.90
C LEU A 133 1.50 -8.56 -11.35
N ILE A 134 1.17 -9.79 -11.75
CA ILE A 134 1.49 -10.29 -13.09
C ILE A 134 0.71 -9.56 -14.18
N TYR A 135 -0.56 -9.22 -13.96
CA TYR A 135 -1.36 -8.45 -14.92
C TYR A 135 -0.86 -7.01 -15.03
N ALA A 136 -0.46 -6.39 -13.92
CA ALA A 136 0.16 -5.07 -13.95
C ALA A 136 1.54 -5.09 -14.63
N VAL A 137 2.36 -6.13 -14.41
CA VAL A 137 3.62 -6.34 -15.16
C VAL A 137 3.35 -6.41 -16.66
N ARG A 138 2.38 -7.23 -17.09
CA ARG A 138 1.98 -7.34 -18.50
C ARG A 138 1.65 -5.98 -19.11
N HIS A 139 0.89 -5.14 -18.40
CA HIS A 139 0.50 -3.82 -18.86
C HIS A 139 1.69 -2.91 -19.18
N PHE A 140 2.71 -2.90 -18.31
CA PHE A 140 3.90 -2.06 -18.50
C PHE A 140 4.84 -2.60 -19.58
N LEU A 141 4.80 -3.90 -19.87
CA LEU A 141 5.60 -4.52 -20.92
C LEU A 141 5.11 -4.27 -22.34
N ASP A 142 4.01 -3.52 -22.53
CA ASP A 142 3.58 -3.04 -23.85
C ASP A 142 4.55 -2.05 -24.49
N VAL A 143 5.49 -1.50 -23.71
CA VAL A 143 6.56 -0.60 -24.17
C VAL A 143 7.92 -1.04 -23.63
N PRO A 144 9.03 -0.68 -24.30
CA PRO A 144 10.35 -0.96 -23.79
C PRO A 144 10.62 -0.15 -22.51
N LEU A 145 11.20 -0.81 -21.50
CA LEU A 145 11.67 -0.22 -20.25
C LEU A 145 13.18 -0.47 -20.10
N LYS A 146 13.93 0.50 -19.57
CA LYS A 146 15.36 0.30 -19.30
C LYS A 146 15.59 -0.77 -18.23
N LYS A 147 14.82 -0.71 -17.17
CA LYS A 147 14.88 -1.67 -16.06
C LYS A 147 13.51 -1.75 -15.39
N PHE A 148 13.00 -2.95 -15.16
CA PHE A 148 11.70 -3.16 -14.51
C PHE A 148 11.88 -3.97 -13.23
N LYS A 149 11.44 -3.44 -12.11
CA LYS A 149 11.53 -4.05 -10.79
C LYS A 149 10.17 -4.00 -10.09
N THR A 150 10.02 -4.83 -9.07
CA THR A 150 8.79 -4.93 -8.27
C THR A 150 9.10 -4.79 -6.79
N ALA A 151 8.22 -4.10 -6.05
CA ALA A 151 8.34 -3.88 -4.61
C ALA A 151 7.03 -4.22 -3.89
N VAL A 152 7.12 -4.88 -2.74
CA VAL A 152 5.96 -5.17 -1.88
C VAL A 152 6.33 -5.02 -0.41
N LEU A 153 5.36 -4.60 0.42
CA LEU A 153 5.57 -4.54 1.86
C LEU A 153 5.57 -5.95 2.46
N VAL A 154 4.61 -6.79 2.09
CA VAL A 154 4.50 -8.15 2.58
C VAL A 154 4.46 -9.13 1.41
N ASN A 155 5.37 -10.11 1.41
CA ASN A 155 5.38 -11.22 0.47
C ASN A 155 4.84 -12.47 1.16
N ARG A 156 3.70 -12.99 0.69
CA ARG A 156 3.14 -14.28 1.10
C ARG A 156 3.58 -15.37 0.12
N ASN A 157 3.84 -16.56 0.62
CA ASN A 157 4.38 -17.67 -0.19
C ASN A 157 3.27 -18.51 -0.90
N HIS A 158 2.13 -17.90 -1.24
CA HIS A 158 0.95 -18.56 -1.85
C HIS A 158 0.77 -18.21 -3.33
N LYS A 159 1.83 -18.32 -4.12
CA LYS A 159 1.81 -17.88 -5.52
C LYS A 159 1.06 -18.83 -6.43
N LYS A 160 0.09 -18.30 -7.18
CA LYS A 160 -0.57 -18.95 -8.31
C LYS A 160 0.16 -18.66 -9.64
N TYR A 161 0.84 -17.51 -9.73
CA TYR A 161 1.55 -17.05 -10.91
C TYR A 161 3.06 -16.93 -10.64
N PRO A 162 3.91 -17.16 -11.67
CA PRO A 162 5.37 -17.13 -11.55
C PRO A 162 5.91 -15.70 -11.48
N VAL A 163 5.49 -14.94 -10.47
CA VAL A 163 5.93 -13.57 -10.22
C VAL A 163 6.63 -13.48 -8.86
N LYS A 164 7.66 -12.65 -8.79
CA LYS A 164 8.50 -12.50 -7.60
C LYS A 164 8.72 -11.00 -7.36
N ALA A 165 8.65 -10.56 -6.10
CA ALA A 165 9.05 -9.21 -5.77
C ALA A 165 10.58 -9.14 -5.64
N ASP A 166 11.19 -8.12 -6.27
CA ASP A 166 12.63 -7.82 -6.15
C ASP A 166 12.93 -7.22 -4.77
N PHE A 167 12.13 -6.25 -4.37
CA PHE A 167 12.22 -5.59 -3.08
C PHE A 167 11.05 -6.02 -2.20
N LYS A 168 11.34 -6.51 -1.01
CA LYS A 168 10.35 -7.04 -0.06
C LYS A 168 10.56 -6.44 1.32
N GLY A 169 9.47 -6.09 1.97
CA GLY A 169 9.51 -5.76 3.39
C GLY A 169 9.78 -7.02 4.19
N ILE A 170 8.76 -7.83 4.40
CA ILE A 170 8.88 -9.13 5.05
C ILE A 170 8.35 -10.24 4.16
N SER A 171 8.79 -11.47 4.40
CA SER A 171 8.25 -12.67 3.78
C SER A 171 7.65 -13.56 4.85
N LEU A 172 6.41 -14.02 4.63
CA LEU A 172 5.67 -14.85 5.56
C LEU A 172 5.25 -16.15 4.88
N SER A 173 5.42 -17.25 5.60
CA SER A 173 4.75 -18.51 5.30
C SER A 173 3.52 -18.60 6.21
N THR A 174 2.33 -18.32 5.64
CA THR A 174 1.06 -18.36 6.36
C THR A 174 0.23 -19.53 5.88
N SER A 175 -0.80 -19.93 6.64
CA SER A 175 -1.78 -20.89 6.16
C SER A 175 -2.64 -20.29 5.03
N SER A 176 -3.33 -21.13 4.26
CA SER A 176 -4.22 -20.67 3.18
C SER A 176 -5.44 -19.89 3.69
N LEU A 177 -5.79 -20.08 4.97
CA LEU A 177 -6.95 -19.44 5.61
C LEU A 177 -6.63 -18.06 6.19
N GLU A 178 -5.36 -17.76 6.44
CA GLU A 178 -4.96 -16.46 6.97
C GLU A 178 -4.83 -15.41 5.85
N HIS A 179 -5.29 -14.20 6.11
CA HIS A 179 -5.18 -13.07 5.20
C HIS A 179 -4.30 -11.98 5.82
N VAL A 180 -3.36 -11.46 5.05
CA VAL A 180 -2.58 -10.29 5.44
C VAL A 180 -3.35 -9.04 5.02
N GLN A 181 -3.52 -8.12 5.96
CA GLN A 181 -4.09 -6.81 5.70
C GLN A 181 -3.11 -5.72 6.15
N VAL A 182 -2.96 -4.69 5.32
CA VAL A 182 -2.15 -3.50 5.60
C VAL A 182 -3.10 -2.33 5.84
N VAL A 183 -2.82 -1.54 6.86
CA VAL A 183 -3.54 -0.30 7.16
C VAL A 183 -2.52 0.82 7.15
N PHE A 184 -2.65 1.76 6.22
CA PHE A 184 -1.91 3.00 6.23
C PHE A 184 -2.82 4.08 6.83
N ASP A 185 -2.45 4.60 8.00
CA ASP A 185 -3.19 5.67 8.68
C ASP A 185 -2.45 7.00 8.45
N GLU A 186 -3.18 8.02 8.00
CA GLU A 186 -2.67 9.39 7.82
C GLU A 186 -2.15 10.01 9.13
N LYS A 187 -2.66 9.54 10.28
CA LYS A 187 -2.23 9.98 11.62
C LYS A 187 -0.95 9.30 12.11
N GLY A 188 -0.30 8.47 11.26
CA GLY A 188 0.97 7.81 11.60
C GLY A 188 0.83 6.52 12.40
N ASP A 189 -0.32 5.87 12.39
CA ASP A 189 -0.55 4.62 13.13
C ASP A 189 -0.73 3.42 12.17
N SER A 190 0.11 3.38 11.12
CA SER A 190 0.11 2.31 10.12
C SER A 190 0.52 0.96 10.73
N TYR A 191 -0.06 -0.13 10.28
CA TYR A 191 0.29 -1.48 10.73
C TYR A 191 -0.13 -2.54 9.70
N ALA A 192 0.50 -3.72 9.78
CA ALA A 192 0.04 -4.90 9.06
C ALA A 192 -0.32 -6.01 10.05
N TYR A 193 -1.34 -6.83 9.72
CA TYR A 193 -1.82 -7.88 10.59
C TYR A 193 -2.35 -9.08 9.82
N LEU A 194 -2.40 -10.23 10.52
CA LEU A 194 -3.09 -11.44 10.08
C LEU A 194 -4.55 -11.43 10.57
N SER A 195 -5.47 -11.83 9.67
CA SER A 195 -6.91 -12.00 9.94
C SER A 195 -7.40 -13.34 9.41
#